data_50dae301ad9d0063e1a9a5ea2a55adcf
#
_entry.id   50dae301ad9d0063e1a9a5ea2a55adcf
#
_cell.length_a   1.000
_cell.length_b   1.000
_cell.length_c   1.000
_cell.angle_alpha   90.00
_cell.angle_beta   90.00
_cell.angle_gamma   90.00
#
_symmetry.space_group_name_H-M   'P 1'
#
loop_
_entity.id
_entity.type
_entity.pdbx_description
1 polymer ?
#
loop_
_entity_poly.entity_id
_entity_poly.type
_entity_poly.pdbx_seq_one_letter_code
_entity_poly.pdbx_strand_id
1 'polypeptide(L)'
;SFEEQWPNDHPVLDAQRGRMMDVIRRRDILVTYPYQSFDHVVRLLREAAIDPEVREICMTLYRVANRSQVVNALVNAARNGKKVFVSVELQARFDEQHNIRVSERLGEVGVAVVYGVPPLKVHSKLLLIRRGEELFAGLSTGNFNETTGNLYVDSTLLTADKRLTADVAQVFEFFQQAASARALAPPKFKHLLVSPFNTRKVLYKNIAEEKAKGPAGRILIKVNHLTDSQMIRRIREAADAGVQVDLIIRTTFAMLPHRNIRAISILDRYLEHQRVYVFGEGDEARVLMSSADLMERNLDWRV
;
A
#
# COMPACT_ATOMS: atom_id res chain seq x y z
N SER A 1 14.33 -19.07 25.90
CA SER A 1 14.93 -17.95 25.19
C SER A 1 14.33 -17.94 23.78
N PHE A 2 13.55 -16.94 23.47
CA PHE A 2 13.17 -16.71 22.07
C PHE A 2 14.45 -16.18 21.40
N GLU A 3 15.04 -16.97 20.51
CA GLU A 3 16.08 -16.47 19.62
C GLU A 3 15.48 -15.31 18.84
N GLU A 4 16.17 -14.17 18.84
CA GLU A 4 15.83 -13.04 17.97
C GLU A 4 15.99 -13.56 16.53
N GLN A 5 14.88 -13.89 15.89
CA GLN A 5 14.88 -14.14 14.46
C GLN A 5 15.07 -12.78 13.77
N TRP A 6 16.25 -12.57 13.22
CA TRP A 6 16.52 -11.45 12.33
C TRP A 6 15.64 -11.60 11.07
N PRO A 7 15.13 -10.50 10.47
CA PRO A 7 14.37 -10.62 9.22
C PRO A 7 15.26 -11.26 8.16
N ASN A 8 14.74 -12.30 7.52
CA ASN A 8 15.43 -13.00 6.45
C ASN A 8 15.35 -12.20 5.14
N ASP A 9 16.34 -12.38 4.26
CA ASP A 9 16.21 -11.90 2.91
C ASP A 9 15.12 -12.68 2.15
N HIS A 10 14.48 -12.02 1.18
CA HIS A 10 13.55 -12.71 0.30
C HIS A 10 14.35 -13.70 -0.58
N PRO A 11 13.96 -15.00 -0.66
CA PRO A 11 14.78 -16.03 -1.30
C PRO A 11 15.25 -15.69 -2.71
N VAL A 12 14.41 -14.99 -3.49
CA VAL A 12 14.74 -14.58 -4.85
C VAL A 12 15.70 -13.40 -4.90
N LEU A 13 15.60 -12.48 -3.93
CA LEU A 13 16.45 -11.30 -3.86
C LEU A 13 17.78 -11.59 -3.19
N ASP A 14 17.84 -12.61 -2.33
CA ASP A 14 19.04 -13.11 -1.68
C ASP A 14 19.92 -13.89 -2.65
N ALA A 15 19.33 -14.82 -3.41
CA ALA A 15 20.03 -15.68 -4.36
C ALA A 15 20.59 -14.95 -5.60
N GLN A 16 20.18 -13.71 -5.87
CA GLN A 16 20.59 -12.96 -7.05
C GLN A 16 21.47 -11.76 -6.68
N ARG A 17 22.76 -11.87 -6.98
CA ARG A 17 23.72 -10.75 -6.90
C ARG A 17 23.49 -9.68 -7.99
N GLY A 18 22.42 -9.81 -8.80
CA GLY A 18 22.06 -8.89 -9.86
C GLY A 18 21.30 -7.65 -9.36
N ARG A 19 20.98 -6.77 -10.30
CA ARG A 19 20.17 -5.58 -10.03
C ARG A 19 18.74 -5.97 -9.69
N MET A 20 18.16 -5.35 -8.69
CA MET A 20 16.79 -5.64 -8.26
C MET A 20 15.76 -5.33 -9.35
N MET A 21 15.93 -4.25 -10.11
CA MET A 21 15.03 -3.92 -11.22
C MET A 21 15.05 -5.02 -12.31
N ASP A 22 16.18 -5.69 -12.56
CA ASP A 22 16.24 -6.80 -13.51
C ASP A 22 15.49 -8.05 -13.02
N VAL A 23 15.45 -8.25 -11.70
CA VAL A 23 14.66 -9.34 -11.09
C VAL A 23 13.16 -9.01 -11.17
N ILE A 24 12.77 -7.78 -10.79
CA ILE A 24 11.38 -7.32 -10.81
C ILE A 24 10.81 -7.30 -12.23
N ARG A 25 11.64 -6.99 -13.24
CA ARG A 25 11.24 -7.06 -14.66
C ARG A 25 10.78 -8.45 -15.08
N ARG A 26 11.39 -9.50 -14.53
CA ARG A 26 11.09 -10.90 -14.90
C ARG A 26 9.89 -11.47 -14.16
N ARG A 27 9.62 -11.00 -12.95
CA ARG A 27 8.53 -11.48 -12.13
C ARG A 27 8.21 -10.53 -10.99
N ASP A 28 6.96 -10.54 -10.57
CA ASP A 28 6.52 -9.85 -9.36
C ASP A 28 7.16 -10.45 -8.11
N ILE A 29 7.44 -9.60 -7.13
CA ILE A 29 8.03 -10.01 -5.84
C ILE A 29 7.18 -9.44 -4.73
N LEU A 30 6.65 -10.32 -3.88
CA LEU A 30 5.93 -9.96 -2.67
C LEU A 30 6.86 -10.12 -1.46
N VAL A 31 7.24 -9.01 -0.85
CA VAL A 31 8.02 -8.98 0.39
C VAL A 31 7.07 -8.82 1.57
N THR A 32 7.17 -9.69 2.58
CA THR A 32 6.32 -9.66 3.76
C THR A 32 7.14 -9.39 5.02
N TYR A 33 6.90 -8.24 5.64
CA TYR A 33 7.54 -7.80 6.86
C TYR A 33 6.83 -8.35 8.11
N PRO A 34 7.53 -8.48 9.24
CA PRO A 34 8.97 -8.34 9.47
C PRO A 34 9.74 -9.64 9.18
N TYR A 35 9.09 -10.64 8.58
CA TYR A 35 9.69 -11.96 8.29
C TYR A 35 10.76 -11.87 7.21
N GLN A 36 10.60 -10.92 6.28
CA GLN A 36 11.58 -10.56 5.27
C GLN A 36 12.03 -9.12 5.46
N SER A 37 13.26 -8.82 5.04
CA SER A 37 13.89 -7.55 5.30
C SER A 37 13.25 -6.38 4.54
N PHE A 38 12.98 -5.28 5.24
CA PHE A 38 12.61 -4.01 4.62
C PHE A 38 13.74 -3.42 3.77
N ASP A 39 14.99 -3.84 3.99
CA ASP A 39 16.16 -3.37 3.24
C ASP A 39 16.06 -3.60 1.74
N HIS A 40 15.21 -4.52 1.29
CA HIS A 40 14.94 -4.68 -0.14
C HIS A 40 14.37 -3.41 -0.79
N VAL A 41 13.50 -2.67 -0.10
CA VAL A 41 13.00 -1.38 -0.59
C VAL A 41 14.11 -0.33 -0.62
N VAL A 42 14.93 -0.28 0.42
CA VAL A 42 16.08 0.64 0.48
C VAL A 42 17.10 0.34 -0.63
N ARG A 43 17.40 -0.94 -0.86
CA ARG A 43 18.30 -1.38 -1.94
C ARG A 43 17.76 -0.99 -3.31
N LEU A 44 16.47 -1.19 -3.57
CA LEU A 44 15.83 -0.78 -4.83
C LEU A 44 15.95 0.73 -5.06
N LEU A 45 15.70 1.54 -4.02
CA LEU A 45 15.85 3.00 -4.10
C LEU A 45 17.30 3.43 -4.32
N ARG A 46 18.27 2.77 -3.67
CA ARG A 46 19.71 3.03 -3.86
C ARG A 46 20.15 2.68 -5.27
N GLU A 47 19.69 1.54 -5.79
CA GLU A 47 19.94 1.13 -7.17
C GLU A 47 19.37 2.17 -8.14
N ALA A 48 18.12 2.60 -7.96
CA ALA A 48 17.49 3.62 -8.77
C ALA A 48 18.21 4.97 -8.69
N ALA A 49 18.75 5.34 -7.54
CA ALA A 49 19.47 6.60 -7.35
C ALA A 49 20.76 6.70 -8.18
N ILE A 50 21.43 5.58 -8.43
CA ILE A 50 22.71 5.55 -9.15
C ILE A 50 22.59 5.06 -10.60
N ASP A 51 21.49 4.42 -10.99
CA ASP A 51 21.30 3.91 -12.35
C ASP A 51 21.16 5.08 -13.35
N PRO A 52 22.03 5.21 -14.37
CA PRO A 52 21.98 6.33 -15.30
C PRO A 52 20.72 6.36 -16.18
N GLU A 53 20.05 5.24 -16.36
CA GLU A 53 18.81 5.15 -17.14
C GLU A 53 17.56 5.53 -16.32
N VAL A 54 17.65 5.60 -14.99
CA VAL A 54 16.56 6.08 -14.15
C VAL A 54 16.45 7.60 -14.29
N ARG A 55 15.26 8.07 -14.67
CA ARG A 55 14.95 9.49 -14.89
C ARG A 55 14.12 10.10 -13.77
N GLU A 56 13.21 9.30 -13.20
CA GLU A 56 12.24 9.80 -12.22
C GLU A 56 11.98 8.77 -11.13
N ILE A 57 11.81 9.25 -9.90
CA ILE A 57 11.35 8.47 -8.74
C ILE A 57 10.22 9.25 -8.07
N CYS A 58 9.05 8.61 -7.92
CA CYS A 58 7.91 9.15 -7.18
C CYS A 58 7.59 8.28 -5.99
N MET A 59 7.31 8.90 -4.83
CA MET A 59 7.02 8.15 -3.61
C MET A 59 6.03 8.87 -2.70
N THR A 60 5.22 8.08 -1.97
CA THR A 60 4.39 8.61 -0.89
C THR A 60 5.07 8.37 0.45
N LEU A 61 5.11 9.38 1.31
CA LEU A 61 5.64 9.30 2.68
C LEU A 61 4.56 9.75 3.67
N TYR A 62 4.18 8.87 4.59
CA TYR A 62 3.19 9.16 5.63
C TYR A 62 3.84 9.28 7.01
N ARG A 63 4.61 8.29 7.39
CA ARG A 63 5.45 8.27 8.60
C ARG A 63 6.87 7.90 8.20
N VAL A 64 7.80 8.75 8.55
CA VAL A 64 9.21 8.60 8.18
C VAL A 64 10.01 8.22 9.42
N ALA A 65 10.92 7.26 9.30
CA ALA A 65 11.81 6.87 10.39
C ALA A 65 12.80 7.99 10.73
N ASN A 66 13.19 8.06 11.98
CA ASN A 66 14.35 8.89 12.38
C ASN A 66 15.60 8.36 11.67
N ARG A 67 16.36 9.25 10.99
CA ARG A 67 17.53 8.90 10.16
C ARG A 67 17.18 7.93 9.01
N SER A 68 16.03 8.13 8.37
CA SER A 68 15.51 7.26 7.31
C SER A 68 16.49 7.06 6.16
N GLN A 69 16.77 5.81 5.83
CA GLN A 69 17.55 5.40 4.67
C GLN A 69 16.76 5.60 3.37
N VAL A 70 15.42 5.50 3.43
CA VAL A 70 14.52 5.83 2.31
C VAL A 70 14.72 7.30 1.91
N VAL A 71 14.64 8.23 2.87
CA VAL A 71 14.88 9.67 2.62
C VAL A 71 16.30 9.91 2.10
N ASN A 72 17.31 9.25 2.69
CA ASN A 72 18.69 9.37 2.21
C ASN A 72 18.83 8.92 0.74
N ALA A 73 18.17 7.83 0.34
CA ALA A 73 18.20 7.36 -1.04
C ALA A 73 17.52 8.35 -2.00
N LEU A 74 16.40 8.97 -1.60
CA LEU A 74 15.71 10.00 -2.39
C LEU A 74 16.56 11.27 -2.54
N VAL A 75 17.22 11.71 -1.46
CA VAL A 75 18.18 12.83 -1.50
C VAL A 75 19.34 12.54 -2.46
N ASN A 76 19.90 11.33 -2.39
CA ASN A 76 20.99 10.93 -3.28
C ASN A 76 20.52 10.83 -4.75
N ALA A 77 19.31 10.36 -4.99
CA ALA A 77 18.72 10.34 -6.34
C ALA A 77 18.59 11.76 -6.92
N ALA A 78 18.07 12.71 -6.15
CA ALA A 78 17.97 14.11 -6.57
C ALA A 78 19.36 14.72 -6.84
N ARG A 79 20.34 14.50 -5.97
CA ARG A 79 21.74 14.95 -6.18
C ARG A 79 22.41 14.32 -7.40
N ASN A 80 22.00 13.12 -7.78
CA ASN A 80 22.44 12.45 -9.02
C ASN A 80 21.62 12.87 -10.25
N GLY A 81 20.85 13.96 -10.15
CA GLY A 81 20.12 14.56 -11.29
C GLY A 81 18.82 13.85 -11.65
N LYS A 82 18.31 12.93 -10.80
CA LYS A 82 17.01 12.31 -11.03
C LYS A 82 15.89 13.29 -10.67
N LYS A 83 14.80 13.29 -11.43
CA LYS A 83 13.57 13.96 -11.02
C LYS A 83 12.96 13.16 -9.87
N VAL A 84 12.81 13.79 -8.70
CA VAL A 84 12.22 13.14 -7.52
C VAL A 84 10.96 13.89 -7.11
N PHE A 85 9.86 13.17 -6.96
CA PHE A 85 8.57 13.68 -6.50
C PHE A 85 8.15 12.93 -5.25
N VAL A 86 7.77 13.65 -4.21
CA VAL A 86 7.33 13.05 -2.95
C VAL A 86 6.01 13.69 -2.49
N SER A 87 5.01 12.86 -2.26
CA SER A 87 3.79 13.29 -1.55
C SER A 87 3.95 12.97 -0.07
N VAL A 88 3.98 14.01 0.78
CA VAL A 88 4.09 13.89 2.24
C VAL A 88 2.76 14.21 2.88
N GLU A 89 2.29 13.35 3.80
CA GLU A 89 1.12 13.65 4.62
C GLU A 89 1.56 14.34 5.92
N LEU A 90 1.29 15.65 6.03
CA LEU A 90 1.66 16.43 7.21
C LEU A 90 0.82 16.09 8.45
N GLN A 91 -0.45 15.71 8.25
CA GLN A 91 -1.37 15.39 9.34
C GLN A 91 -1.21 13.95 9.85
N ALA A 92 0.01 13.39 9.76
CA ALA A 92 0.37 12.14 10.41
C ALA A 92 0.46 12.40 11.92
N ARG A 93 -0.56 11.96 12.66
CA ARG A 93 -0.69 12.21 14.11
C ARG A 93 0.58 11.87 14.86
N PHE A 94 1.12 12.83 15.62
CA PHE A 94 2.38 12.81 16.39
C PHE A 94 3.68 12.92 15.57
N ASP A 95 3.62 13.03 14.22
CA ASP A 95 4.82 13.08 13.36
C ASP A 95 4.92 14.39 12.55
N GLU A 96 4.05 15.37 12.79
CA GLU A 96 3.94 16.58 11.97
C GLU A 96 5.27 17.35 11.88
N GLN A 97 5.91 17.64 13.01
CA GLN A 97 7.18 18.38 13.05
C GLN A 97 8.33 17.61 12.38
N HIS A 98 8.33 16.29 12.53
CA HIS A 98 9.34 15.44 11.88
C HIS A 98 9.15 15.46 10.36
N ASN A 99 7.91 15.31 9.88
CA ASN A 99 7.59 15.34 8.46
C ASN A 99 7.88 16.70 7.82
N ILE A 100 7.70 17.82 8.53
CA ILE A 100 8.10 19.15 8.07
C ILE A 100 9.62 19.19 7.82
N ARG A 101 10.44 18.80 8.80
CA ARG A 101 11.92 18.78 8.65
C ARG A 101 12.39 17.88 7.51
N VAL A 102 11.73 16.72 7.33
CA VAL A 102 12.02 15.82 6.20
C VAL A 102 11.70 16.50 4.88
N SER A 103 10.57 17.18 4.80
CA SER A 103 10.13 17.91 3.61
C SER A 103 11.08 19.06 3.25
N GLU A 104 11.52 19.84 4.24
CA GLU A 104 12.53 20.90 4.06
C GLU A 104 13.83 20.34 3.50
N ARG A 105 14.35 19.26 4.12
CA ARG A 105 15.57 18.58 3.66
C ARG A 105 15.46 18.05 2.23
N LEU A 106 14.30 17.51 1.84
CA LEU A 106 14.04 17.07 0.47
C LEU A 106 13.98 18.26 -0.49
N GLY A 107 13.32 19.36 -0.10
CA GLY A 107 13.22 20.59 -0.90
C GLY A 107 14.57 21.24 -1.15
N GLU A 108 15.49 21.26 -0.17
CA GLU A 108 16.85 21.81 -0.29
C GLU A 108 17.68 21.17 -1.41
N VAL A 109 17.38 19.93 -1.79
CA VAL A 109 18.07 19.22 -2.88
C VAL A 109 17.24 19.17 -4.17
N GLY A 110 16.15 19.95 -4.26
CA GLY A 110 15.34 20.07 -5.48
C GLY A 110 14.30 18.96 -5.67
N VAL A 111 13.97 18.20 -4.62
CA VAL A 111 12.83 17.27 -4.66
C VAL A 111 11.53 18.05 -4.70
N ALA A 112 10.62 17.70 -5.62
CA ALA A 112 9.28 18.24 -5.65
C ALA A 112 8.45 17.61 -4.53
N VAL A 113 8.15 18.38 -3.48
CA VAL A 113 7.36 17.93 -2.33
C VAL A 113 5.97 18.53 -2.40
N VAL A 114 4.93 17.68 -2.25
CA VAL A 114 3.54 18.09 -2.14
C VAL A 114 2.93 17.58 -0.84
N TYR A 115 1.97 18.34 -0.31
CA TYR A 115 1.34 18.06 0.98
C TYR A 115 -0.12 17.66 0.78
N GLY A 116 -0.35 16.36 0.61
CA GLY A 116 -1.69 15.83 0.40
C GLY A 116 -2.32 16.26 -0.93
N VAL A 117 -3.62 16.04 -1.06
CA VAL A 117 -4.46 16.38 -2.21
C VAL A 117 -5.80 16.89 -1.69
N PRO A 118 -5.86 18.10 -1.10
CA PRO A 118 -7.10 18.59 -0.50
C PRO A 118 -8.30 18.55 -1.45
N PRO A 119 -9.52 18.12 -1.00
CA PRO A 119 -9.87 17.76 0.38
C PRO A 119 -9.47 16.33 0.79
N LEU A 120 -8.88 15.54 -0.11
CA LEU A 120 -8.48 14.16 0.16
C LEU A 120 -7.16 14.09 0.95
N LYS A 121 -7.05 13.11 1.84
CA LYS A 121 -5.79 12.77 2.50
C LYS A 121 -5.06 11.66 1.74
N VAL A 122 -3.75 11.78 1.60
CA VAL A 122 -2.94 10.72 0.99
C VAL A 122 -2.58 9.67 2.04
N HIS A 123 -3.11 8.47 1.88
CA HIS A 123 -2.83 7.32 2.74
C HIS A 123 -2.27 6.12 1.98
N SER A 124 -2.21 6.18 0.66
CA SER A 124 -1.56 5.18 -0.19
C SER A 124 -0.07 5.07 0.10
N LYS A 125 0.49 3.89 -0.09
CA LYS A 125 1.91 3.60 0.08
C LYS A 125 2.43 3.10 -1.25
N LEU A 126 2.92 4.05 -2.05
CA LEU A 126 3.31 3.84 -3.44
C LEU A 126 4.73 4.32 -3.69
N LEU A 127 5.44 3.55 -4.50
CA LEU A 127 6.71 3.89 -5.12
C LEU A 127 6.57 3.69 -6.63
N LEU A 128 7.09 4.62 -7.41
CA LEU A 128 7.23 4.50 -8.86
C LEU A 128 8.65 4.89 -9.27
N ILE A 129 9.28 4.08 -10.10
CA ILE A 129 10.59 4.33 -10.71
C ILE A 129 10.42 4.28 -12.21
N ARG A 130 10.85 5.32 -12.92
CA ARG A 130 10.89 5.38 -14.38
C ARG A 130 12.32 5.21 -14.87
N ARG A 131 12.59 4.10 -15.53
CA ARG A 131 13.88 3.76 -16.12
C ARG A 131 13.75 3.65 -17.66
N GLY A 132 14.25 4.64 -18.38
CA GLY A 132 13.93 4.74 -19.81
C GLY A 132 12.42 4.78 -20.03
N GLU A 133 11.92 3.83 -20.78
CA GLU A 133 10.49 3.62 -21.05
C GLU A 133 9.83 2.61 -20.09
N GLU A 134 10.61 1.98 -19.22
CA GLU A 134 10.10 1.01 -18.26
C GLU A 134 9.64 1.68 -16.96
N LEU A 135 8.60 1.11 -16.37
CA LEU A 135 8.08 1.50 -15.06
C LEU A 135 8.21 0.34 -14.09
N PHE A 136 8.67 0.65 -12.89
CA PHE A 136 8.70 -0.26 -11.74
C PHE A 136 7.89 0.37 -10.63
N ALA A 137 7.06 -0.43 -9.96
CA ALA A 137 6.24 0.05 -8.86
C ALA A 137 6.43 -0.77 -7.60
N GLY A 138 6.29 -0.11 -6.46
CA GLY A 138 6.11 -0.71 -5.15
C GLY A 138 4.75 -0.32 -4.59
N LEU A 139 3.91 -1.31 -4.26
CA LEU A 139 2.60 -1.13 -3.64
C LEU A 139 2.62 -1.80 -2.28
N SER A 140 2.39 -1.03 -1.21
CA SER A 140 2.52 -1.53 0.15
C SER A 140 1.24 -1.38 0.97
N THR A 141 0.99 -2.33 1.85
CA THR A 141 -0.07 -2.23 2.86
C THR A 141 0.35 -1.33 4.01
N GLY A 142 1.65 -1.23 4.28
CA GLY A 142 2.26 -0.43 5.34
C GLY A 142 3.13 0.71 4.84
N ASN A 143 3.51 1.61 5.75
CA ASN A 143 4.34 2.76 5.42
C ASN A 143 5.76 2.32 4.99
N PHE A 144 6.38 3.09 4.11
CA PHE A 144 7.81 2.94 3.78
C PHE A 144 8.67 3.51 4.92
N ASN A 145 8.75 2.76 6.00
CA ASN A 145 9.40 3.16 7.23
C ASN A 145 10.13 1.95 7.83
N GLU A 146 11.43 2.08 7.98
CA GLU A 146 12.34 1.02 8.41
C GLU A 146 12.01 0.51 9.83
N THR A 147 11.57 1.42 10.70
CA THR A 147 11.20 1.06 12.08
C THR A 147 9.95 0.19 12.11
N THR A 148 8.89 0.62 11.39
CA THR A 148 7.64 -0.15 11.35
C THR A 148 7.78 -1.44 10.53
N GLY A 149 8.69 -1.47 9.55
CA GLY A 149 9.03 -2.68 8.80
C GLY A 149 9.60 -3.82 9.65
N ASN A 150 10.11 -3.51 10.85
CA ASN A 150 10.62 -4.50 11.80
C ASN A 150 9.61 -4.88 12.90
N LEU A 151 8.47 -4.19 12.96
CA LEU A 151 7.49 -4.32 14.05
C LEU A 151 6.08 -4.70 13.58
N TYR A 152 5.74 -4.38 12.33
CA TYR A 152 4.39 -4.54 11.78
C TYR A 152 4.38 -5.62 10.71
N VAL A 153 3.32 -6.43 10.71
CA VAL A 153 3.05 -7.33 9.60
C VAL A 153 2.42 -6.54 8.47
N ASP A 154 3.22 -6.33 7.42
CA ASP A 154 2.83 -5.66 6.20
C ASP A 154 3.44 -6.36 4.98
N SER A 155 2.94 -6.07 3.79
CA SER A 155 3.52 -6.59 2.55
C SER A 155 3.70 -5.49 1.51
N THR A 156 4.75 -5.63 0.72
CA THR A 156 5.02 -4.77 -0.44
C THR A 156 5.15 -5.62 -1.69
N LEU A 157 4.31 -5.36 -2.68
CA LEU A 157 4.44 -5.91 -4.02
C LEU A 157 5.39 -5.01 -4.84
N LEU A 158 6.49 -5.59 -5.32
CA LEU A 158 7.41 -4.98 -6.28
C LEU A 158 7.10 -5.57 -7.65
N THR A 159 6.78 -4.73 -8.63
CA THR A 159 6.29 -5.17 -9.94
C THR A 159 6.75 -4.27 -11.09
N ALA A 160 6.90 -4.87 -12.28
CA ALA A 160 7.03 -4.17 -13.55
C ALA A 160 5.83 -4.45 -14.48
N ASP A 161 4.74 -5.03 -13.96
CA ASP A 161 3.52 -5.26 -14.74
C ASP A 161 2.98 -3.92 -15.26
N LYS A 162 2.88 -3.81 -16.60
CA LYS A 162 2.49 -2.57 -17.28
C LYS A 162 1.09 -2.08 -16.88
N ARG A 163 0.20 -3.00 -16.48
CA ARG A 163 -1.17 -2.68 -16.07
C ARG A 163 -1.17 -1.96 -14.72
N LEU A 164 -0.43 -2.50 -13.76
CA LEU A 164 -0.32 -1.93 -12.41
C LEU A 164 0.52 -0.65 -12.41
N THR A 165 1.68 -0.67 -13.08
CA THR A 165 2.57 0.49 -13.11
C THR A 165 1.95 1.70 -13.82
N ALA A 166 1.12 1.48 -14.87
CA ALA A 166 0.38 2.56 -15.52
C ALA A 166 -0.64 3.21 -14.57
N ASP A 167 -1.38 2.42 -13.80
CA ASP A 167 -2.33 2.97 -12.83
C ASP A 167 -1.61 3.67 -11.67
N VAL A 168 -0.45 3.15 -11.20
CA VAL A 168 0.38 3.85 -10.20
C VAL A 168 0.89 5.20 -10.74
N ALA A 169 1.31 5.25 -12.00
CA ALA A 169 1.71 6.50 -12.65
C ALA A 169 0.56 7.52 -12.67
N GLN A 170 -0.67 7.08 -13.00
CA GLN A 170 -1.85 7.95 -12.95
C GLN A 170 -2.15 8.49 -11.54
N VAL A 171 -1.89 7.70 -10.47
CA VAL A 171 -2.02 8.22 -9.09
C VAL A 171 -1.05 9.37 -8.85
N PHE A 172 0.22 9.22 -9.25
CA PHE A 172 1.20 10.28 -9.08
C PHE A 172 0.93 11.50 -9.97
N GLU A 173 0.46 11.30 -11.20
CA GLU A 173 0.00 12.39 -12.07
C GLU A 173 -1.16 13.17 -11.42
N PHE A 174 -2.11 12.48 -10.83
CA PHE A 174 -3.20 13.10 -10.07
C PHE A 174 -2.67 13.93 -8.90
N PHE A 175 -1.68 13.44 -8.14
CA PHE A 175 -1.08 14.20 -7.05
C PHE A 175 -0.32 15.43 -7.55
N GLN A 176 0.42 15.33 -8.65
CA GLN A 176 1.14 16.44 -9.26
C GLN A 176 0.20 17.53 -9.80
N GLN A 177 -0.89 17.12 -10.44
CA GLN A 177 -1.89 18.04 -10.97
C GLN A 177 -2.65 18.75 -9.85
N ALA A 178 -3.03 18.03 -8.79
CA ALA A 178 -3.70 18.61 -7.62
C ALA A 178 -2.85 19.71 -6.97
N ALA A 179 -1.53 19.51 -6.90
CA ALA A 179 -0.61 20.52 -6.38
C ALA A 179 -0.54 21.79 -7.23
N SER A 180 -0.86 21.73 -8.53
CA SER A 180 -0.85 22.89 -9.44
C SER A 180 -2.18 23.64 -9.49
N ALA A 181 -3.13 23.35 -8.60
CA ALA A 181 -4.47 23.98 -8.49
C ALA A 181 -5.28 23.96 -9.81
N ARG A 182 -5.02 23.00 -10.69
CA ARG A 182 -5.82 22.80 -11.90
C ARG A 182 -7.08 22.03 -11.58
N ALA A 183 -8.18 22.35 -12.26
CA ALA A 183 -9.40 21.55 -12.17
C ALA A 183 -9.10 20.13 -12.65
N LEU A 184 -9.30 19.14 -11.77
CA LEU A 184 -8.98 17.74 -12.02
C LEU A 184 -10.21 17.00 -12.52
N ALA A 185 -10.09 16.34 -13.68
CA ALA A 185 -11.02 15.27 -14.02
C ALA A 185 -10.72 14.06 -13.10
N PRO A 186 -11.74 13.39 -12.55
CA PRO A 186 -11.50 12.19 -11.76
C PRO A 186 -10.71 11.15 -12.55
N PRO A 187 -9.60 10.63 -12.01
CA PRO A 187 -8.81 9.62 -12.70
C PRO A 187 -9.60 8.31 -12.83
N LYS A 188 -9.32 7.56 -13.91
CA LYS A 188 -9.96 6.27 -14.17
C LYS A 188 -8.93 5.16 -14.08
N PHE A 189 -9.00 4.36 -13.03
CA PHE A 189 -8.13 3.22 -12.81
C PHE A 189 -8.74 1.95 -13.36
N LYS A 190 -7.94 1.12 -14.04
CA LYS A 190 -8.38 -0.14 -14.65
C LYS A 190 -8.04 -1.37 -13.82
N HIS A 191 -6.90 -1.34 -13.14
CA HIS A 191 -6.32 -2.48 -12.42
C HIS A 191 -6.12 -2.22 -10.94
N LEU A 192 -5.91 -0.97 -10.53
CA LEU A 192 -5.85 -0.60 -9.12
C LEU A 192 -7.23 -0.21 -8.57
N LEU A 193 -7.45 -0.56 -7.31
CA LEU A 193 -8.54 -0.04 -6.52
C LEU A 193 -8.03 1.19 -5.75
N VAL A 194 -8.51 2.36 -6.15
CA VAL A 194 -8.08 3.64 -5.59
C VAL A 194 -9.28 4.36 -5.00
N SER A 195 -9.28 4.58 -3.69
CA SER A 195 -10.30 5.38 -3.02
C SER A 195 -10.07 6.88 -3.32
N PRO A 196 -11.11 7.67 -3.42
CA PRO A 196 -12.54 7.33 -3.37
C PRO A 196 -13.14 6.89 -4.72
N PHE A 197 -12.31 6.69 -5.77
CA PHE A 197 -12.76 6.62 -7.16
C PHE A 197 -13.47 5.30 -7.53
N ASN A 198 -12.93 4.14 -7.13
CA ASN A 198 -13.49 2.85 -7.54
C ASN A 198 -13.50 1.76 -6.45
N THR A 199 -12.76 1.91 -5.35
CA THR A 199 -12.58 0.88 -4.31
C THR A 199 -13.90 0.39 -3.74
N ARG A 200 -14.75 1.29 -3.25
CA ARG A 200 -16.06 0.95 -2.66
C ARG A 200 -16.94 0.17 -3.63
N LYS A 201 -17.03 0.64 -4.88
CA LYS A 201 -17.83 0.01 -5.93
C LYS A 201 -17.38 -1.42 -6.24
N VAL A 202 -16.07 -1.64 -6.34
CA VAL A 202 -15.51 -2.97 -6.64
C VAL A 202 -15.66 -3.93 -5.46
N LEU A 203 -15.44 -3.48 -4.23
CA LEU A 203 -15.70 -4.31 -3.05
C LEU A 203 -17.18 -4.72 -2.96
N TYR A 204 -18.10 -3.80 -3.21
CA TYR A 204 -19.53 -4.12 -3.26
C TYR A 204 -19.87 -5.15 -4.32
N LYS A 205 -19.29 -5.03 -5.51
CA LYS A 205 -19.44 -6.00 -6.59
C LYS A 205 -18.96 -7.39 -6.16
N ASN A 206 -17.75 -7.48 -5.60
CA ASN A 206 -17.19 -8.75 -5.14
C ASN A 206 -18.05 -9.41 -4.06
N ILE A 207 -18.55 -8.64 -3.09
CA ILE A 207 -19.46 -9.16 -2.05
C ILE A 207 -20.77 -9.65 -2.68
N ALA A 208 -21.33 -8.93 -3.67
CA ALA A 208 -22.56 -9.31 -4.34
C ALA A 208 -22.38 -10.59 -5.19
N GLU A 209 -21.22 -10.76 -5.84
CA GLU A 209 -20.86 -11.98 -6.57
C GLU A 209 -20.80 -13.19 -5.63
N GLU A 210 -20.18 -13.06 -4.46
CA GLU A 210 -20.17 -14.15 -3.46
C GLU A 210 -21.55 -14.39 -2.87
N LYS A 211 -22.34 -13.34 -2.58
CA LYS A 211 -23.73 -13.44 -2.13
C LYS A 211 -24.58 -14.28 -3.10
N ALA A 212 -24.40 -14.10 -4.41
CA ALA A 212 -25.13 -14.85 -5.41
C ALA A 212 -24.83 -16.36 -5.42
N LYS A 213 -23.67 -16.78 -4.89
CA LYS A 213 -23.30 -18.19 -4.74
C LYS A 213 -23.95 -18.85 -3.51
N GLY A 214 -24.56 -18.06 -2.61
CA GLY A 214 -25.18 -18.58 -1.38
C GLY A 214 -24.18 -19.36 -0.52
N PRO A 215 -24.53 -20.60 -0.06
CA PRO A 215 -23.65 -21.40 0.81
C PRO A 215 -22.29 -21.78 0.19
N ALA A 216 -22.13 -21.70 -1.13
CA ALA A 216 -20.86 -21.91 -1.82
C ALA A 216 -19.96 -20.66 -1.83
N GLY A 217 -20.51 -19.47 -1.49
CA GLY A 217 -19.73 -18.26 -1.41
C GLY A 217 -18.77 -18.24 -0.21
N ARG A 218 -17.62 -17.58 -0.38
CA ARG A 218 -16.59 -17.42 0.66
C ARG A 218 -16.06 -15.99 0.64
N ILE A 219 -16.00 -15.38 1.82
CA ILE A 219 -15.40 -14.05 2.01
C ILE A 219 -14.45 -14.13 3.20
N LEU A 220 -13.18 -13.72 3.01
CA LEU A 220 -12.25 -13.48 4.08
C LEU A 220 -11.77 -12.03 4.02
N ILE A 221 -11.86 -11.31 5.14
CA ILE A 221 -11.43 -9.93 5.25
C ILE A 221 -10.53 -9.79 6.48
N LYS A 222 -9.29 -9.36 6.25
CA LYS A 222 -8.36 -8.95 7.29
C LYS A 222 -8.17 -7.45 7.20
N VAL A 223 -8.57 -6.70 8.24
CA VAL A 223 -8.43 -5.24 8.35
C VAL A 223 -8.19 -4.83 9.80
N ASN A 224 -7.76 -3.58 10.01
CA ASN A 224 -7.63 -3.08 11.38
C ASN A 224 -8.96 -2.60 11.96
N HIS A 225 -9.81 -2.02 11.11
CA HIS A 225 -11.10 -1.45 11.51
C HIS A 225 -12.19 -1.81 10.50
N LEU A 226 -13.35 -2.23 11.01
CA LEU A 226 -14.57 -2.44 10.24
C LEU A 226 -15.70 -1.67 10.91
N THR A 227 -15.97 -0.43 10.43
CA THR A 227 -17.00 0.47 11.00
C THR A 227 -17.88 1.12 9.94
N ASP A 228 -17.59 0.94 8.65
CA ASP A 228 -18.44 1.45 7.56
C ASP A 228 -19.78 0.72 7.55
N SER A 229 -20.86 1.46 7.82
CA SER A 229 -22.20 0.90 7.99
C SER A 229 -22.75 0.22 6.73
N GLN A 230 -22.43 0.75 5.56
CA GLN A 230 -22.87 0.17 4.29
C GLN A 230 -22.11 -1.12 3.97
N MET A 231 -20.80 -1.15 4.26
CA MET A 231 -19.99 -2.36 4.09
C MET A 231 -20.46 -3.46 5.03
N ILE A 232 -20.68 -3.13 6.30
CA ILE A 232 -21.22 -4.04 7.32
C ILE A 232 -22.55 -4.64 6.86
N ARG A 233 -23.47 -3.80 6.38
CA ARG A 233 -24.76 -4.25 5.86
C ARG A 233 -24.60 -5.26 4.72
N ARG A 234 -23.75 -4.99 3.73
CA ARG A 234 -23.53 -5.88 2.59
C ARG A 234 -22.88 -7.20 2.97
N ILE A 235 -21.92 -7.19 3.88
CA ILE A 235 -21.30 -8.39 4.43
C ILE A 235 -22.37 -9.24 5.16
N ARG A 236 -23.24 -8.59 5.94
CA ARG A 236 -24.31 -9.26 6.65
C ARG A 236 -25.34 -9.87 5.71
N GLU A 237 -25.78 -9.12 4.69
CA GLU A 237 -26.67 -9.64 3.66
C GLU A 237 -26.09 -10.85 2.91
N ALA A 238 -24.79 -10.90 2.67
CA ALA A 238 -24.11 -12.07 2.10
C ALA A 238 -24.17 -13.27 3.07
N ALA A 239 -23.90 -13.03 4.34
CA ALA A 239 -24.00 -14.06 5.38
C ALA A 239 -25.44 -14.58 5.56
N ASP A 240 -26.45 -13.73 5.49
CA ASP A 240 -27.88 -14.09 5.51
C ASP A 240 -28.22 -15.01 4.32
N ALA A 241 -27.59 -14.82 3.16
CA ALA A 241 -27.72 -15.67 1.99
C ALA A 241 -26.96 -17.01 2.09
N GLY A 242 -26.24 -17.27 3.19
CA GLY A 242 -25.50 -18.51 3.45
C GLY A 242 -24.01 -18.46 3.21
N VAL A 243 -23.45 -17.32 2.73
CA VAL A 243 -22.00 -17.15 2.51
C VAL A 243 -21.27 -17.32 3.83
N GLN A 244 -20.19 -18.08 3.82
CA GLN A 244 -19.29 -18.17 4.97
C GLN A 244 -18.31 -16.98 4.96
N VAL A 245 -18.31 -16.21 6.05
CA VAL A 245 -17.53 -15.00 6.19
C VAL A 245 -16.54 -15.14 7.34
N ASP A 246 -15.26 -15.01 7.05
CA ASP A 246 -14.16 -14.95 8.02
C ASP A 246 -13.64 -13.52 8.12
N LEU A 247 -13.66 -12.95 9.33
CA LEU A 247 -13.17 -11.60 9.61
C LEU A 247 -12.00 -11.66 10.59
N ILE A 248 -10.86 -11.08 10.21
CA ILE A 248 -9.70 -10.90 11.09
C ILE A 248 -9.59 -9.39 11.35
N ILE A 249 -10.08 -8.95 12.51
CA ILE A 249 -10.18 -7.52 12.86
C ILE A 249 -9.29 -7.22 14.04
N ARG A 250 -8.32 -6.32 13.85
CA ARG A 250 -7.35 -6.01 14.91
C ARG A 250 -7.93 -5.15 16.03
N THR A 251 -8.69 -4.10 15.71
CA THR A 251 -9.02 -3.06 16.70
C THR A 251 -10.53 -2.82 16.83
N THR A 252 -11.16 -2.19 15.83
CA THR A 252 -12.56 -1.76 15.93
C THR A 252 -13.46 -2.59 15.06
N PHE A 253 -14.45 -3.23 15.68
CA PHE A 253 -15.40 -4.11 15.05
C PHE A 253 -16.83 -3.72 15.45
N ALA A 254 -17.62 -3.23 14.49
CA ALA A 254 -18.97 -2.69 14.74
C ALA A 254 -20.06 -3.59 14.10
N MET A 255 -19.95 -4.92 14.29
CA MET A 255 -20.94 -5.88 13.81
C MET A 255 -21.51 -6.71 14.95
N LEU A 256 -22.80 -7.02 14.89
CA LEU A 256 -23.42 -8.00 15.77
C LEU A 256 -23.10 -9.42 15.34
N PRO A 257 -23.05 -10.40 16.25
CA PRO A 257 -22.82 -11.80 15.95
C PRO A 257 -23.78 -12.34 14.89
N HIS A 258 -23.29 -13.27 14.06
CA HIS A 258 -24.08 -13.95 13.03
C HIS A 258 -23.53 -15.36 12.84
N ARG A 259 -24.42 -16.37 12.62
CA ARG A 259 -24.03 -17.81 12.53
C ARG A 259 -23.04 -18.12 11.42
N ASN A 260 -23.07 -17.38 10.30
CA ASN A 260 -22.20 -17.57 9.15
C ASN A 260 -21.02 -16.60 9.13
N ILE A 261 -20.80 -15.84 10.21
CA ILE A 261 -19.68 -14.91 10.34
C ILE A 261 -18.82 -15.34 11.53
N ARG A 262 -17.59 -15.71 11.25
CA ARG A 262 -16.56 -15.92 12.27
C ARG A 262 -15.67 -14.67 12.33
N ALA A 263 -15.57 -14.05 13.49
CA ALA A 263 -14.70 -12.91 13.71
C ALA A 263 -13.64 -13.24 14.77
N ILE A 264 -12.38 -12.98 14.44
CA ILE A 264 -11.23 -13.17 15.35
C ILE A 264 -10.34 -11.94 15.35
N SER A 265 -9.49 -11.81 16.36
CA SER A 265 -8.36 -10.89 16.41
C SER A 265 -7.07 -11.67 16.64
N ILE A 266 -5.99 -11.23 16.04
CA ILE A 266 -4.65 -11.79 16.24
C ILE A 266 -3.85 -10.79 17.07
N LEU A 267 -3.37 -11.25 18.23
CA LEU A 267 -2.49 -10.51 19.13
C LEU A 267 -1.25 -11.37 19.35
N ASP A 268 -0.12 -10.94 18.84
CA ASP A 268 1.14 -11.64 18.97
C ASP A 268 2.30 -10.64 19.02
N ARG A 269 3.53 -11.12 18.86
CA ARG A 269 4.79 -10.35 18.90
C ARG A 269 4.76 -9.14 17.96
N TYR A 270 4.21 -9.32 16.75
CA TYR A 270 4.16 -8.30 15.72
C TYR A 270 2.76 -7.72 15.58
N LEU A 271 2.69 -6.41 15.27
CA LEU A 271 1.42 -5.74 15.05
C LEU A 271 0.83 -6.16 13.69
N GLU A 272 -0.32 -6.81 13.72
CA GLU A 272 -1.09 -7.15 12.53
C GLU A 272 -1.64 -5.89 11.86
N HIS A 273 -0.98 -5.43 10.79
CA HIS A 273 -1.30 -4.16 10.13
C HIS A 273 -1.76 -4.33 8.68
N GLN A 274 -1.38 -5.44 8.06
CA GLN A 274 -1.74 -5.79 6.68
C GLN A 274 -3.26 -5.85 6.49
N ARG A 275 -3.76 -5.35 5.36
CA ARG A 275 -5.16 -5.51 4.94
C ARG A 275 -5.22 -6.41 3.72
N VAL A 276 -6.06 -7.43 3.82
CA VAL A 276 -6.25 -8.44 2.77
C VAL A 276 -7.74 -8.75 2.64
N TYR A 277 -8.20 -8.85 1.42
CA TYR A 277 -9.56 -9.24 1.08
C TYR A 277 -9.49 -10.44 0.15
N VAL A 278 -10.25 -11.48 0.45
CA VAL A 278 -10.34 -12.68 -0.38
C VAL A 278 -11.81 -12.96 -0.67
N PHE A 279 -12.13 -13.11 -1.94
CA PHE A 279 -13.47 -13.44 -2.44
C PHE A 279 -13.37 -14.72 -3.26
N GLY A 280 -14.12 -15.75 -2.86
CA GLY A 280 -14.03 -17.09 -3.43
C GLY A 280 -13.05 -18.00 -2.68
N GLU A 281 -12.80 -19.18 -3.23
CA GLU A 281 -11.96 -20.24 -2.65
C GLU A 281 -11.11 -20.92 -3.73
N GLY A 282 -9.97 -21.50 -3.33
CA GLY A 282 -9.07 -22.21 -4.24
C GLY A 282 -8.44 -21.29 -5.30
N ASP A 283 -8.18 -21.85 -6.47
CA ASP A 283 -7.50 -21.15 -7.58
C ASP A 283 -8.34 -20.02 -8.19
N GLU A 284 -9.66 -20.03 -7.99
CA GLU A 284 -10.59 -19.00 -8.45
C GLU A 284 -10.74 -17.85 -7.44
N ALA A 285 -10.05 -17.90 -6.31
CA ALA A 285 -10.11 -16.87 -5.30
C ALA A 285 -9.50 -15.55 -5.82
N ARG A 286 -10.24 -14.47 -5.64
CA ARG A 286 -9.74 -13.11 -5.90
C ARG A 286 -9.13 -12.54 -4.64
N VAL A 287 -7.82 -12.35 -4.64
CA VAL A 287 -7.07 -11.81 -3.51
C VAL A 287 -6.69 -10.36 -3.78
N LEU A 288 -7.02 -9.48 -2.84
CA LEU A 288 -6.67 -8.05 -2.88
C LEU A 288 -5.88 -7.71 -1.61
N MET A 289 -4.78 -6.99 -1.76
CA MET A 289 -4.10 -6.36 -0.63
C MET A 289 -4.27 -4.84 -0.69
N SER A 290 -4.36 -4.18 0.47
CA SER A 290 -4.71 -2.77 0.55
C SER A 290 -4.01 -2.06 1.71
N SER A 291 -3.93 -0.73 1.61
CA SER A 291 -3.61 0.16 2.72
C SER A 291 -4.86 0.71 3.42
N ALA A 292 -6.06 0.41 2.91
CA ALA A 292 -7.33 0.96 3.39
C ALA A 292 -8.06 0.00 4.33
N ASP A 293 -8.54 0.53 5.47
CA ASP A 293 -9.52 -0.12 6.33
C ASP A 293 -10.95 0.08 5.80
N LEU A 294 -11.90 -0.69 6.33
CA LEU A 294 -13.32 -0.56 6.02
C LEU A 294 -13.99 0.47 6.94
N MET A 295 -13.55 1.71 6.78
CA MET A 295 -14.10 2.89 7.43
C MET A 295 -14.48 3.92 6.35
N GLU A 296 -15.52 4.69 6.57
CA GLU A 296 -15.97 5.76 5.66
C GLU A 296 -14.80 6.67 5.24
N ARG A 297 -14.00 7.15 6.20
CA ARG A 297 -12.85 7.99 5.92
C ARG A 297 -11.81 7.37 4.99
N ASN A 298 -11.63 6.04 5.02
CA ASN A 298 -10.67 5.33 4.17
C ASN A 298 -11.23 5.09 2.76
N LEU A 299 -12.55 4.92 2.63
CA LEU A 299 -13.19 4.60 1.38
C LEU A 299 -13.59 5.84 0.57
N ASP A 300 -13.87 6.98 1.26
CA ASP A 300 -14.48 8.16 0.62
C ASP A 300 -13.61 9.44 0.73
N TRP A 301 -12.62 9.51 1.64
CA TRP A 301 -11.84 10.73 1.91
C TRP A 301 -10.32 10.54 1.86
N ARG A 302 -9.84 9.35 1.50
CA ARG A 302 -8.41 9.02 1.39
C ARG A 302 -8.08 8.38 0.06
N VAL A 303 -6.87 8.72 -0.44
CA VAL A 303 -6.26 8.07 -1.60
C VAL A 303 -5.18 7.10 -1.14
#